data_601b5cf0d1fff39d0cba0601f868c652
#
_entry.id   601b5cf0d1fff39d0cba0601f868c652
#
_cell.length_a   1.000
_cell.length_b   1.000
_cell.length_c   1.000
_cell.angle_alpha   90.00
_cell.angle_beta   90.00
_cell.angle_gamma   90.00
#
_symmetry.space_group_name_H-M   'P 1'
#
loop_
_entity.id
_entity.type
_entity.pdbx_description
1 polymer ?
#
loop_
_entity_poly.entity_id
_entity_poly.type
_entity_poly.pdbx_seq_one_letter_code
_entity_poly.pdbx_strand_id
1 'polypeptide(L)'
;MDIDWQEHLRWVRVQDRWMNIIDMGSGEPVIFIHGLSGCWQNWLEQLPLFARDHRVIAVDLPGFGQSEMPEQEISISLYADAVDELMQELDIETARIVGNSMGGFIGAELAIQHPERVERLVLVAAAGLSIESIRTDRKKGLRHRAENIVFFSLGHIASRSHQVALRPRLRHALLMLVAAHPQKLPGPLAAQQVLGSGKPGFCDALEAMCRYPLRDRLEKIGCPTLILWGDKDILVPVKDAAIFEELIPDSRKIIYQDTGHVSMMERPARFNEDVRAFLEEAPGERRPAAQAGSAAG
;
A
#
# COMPACT_ATOMS: atom_id res chain seq x y z
N MET A 1 4.25 -9.24 23.16
CA MET A 1 3.18 -10.27 23.09
C MET A 1 3.52 -11.07 21.84
N ASP A 2 3.87 -12.34 21.99
CA ASP A 2 4.13 -13.20 20.83
C ASP A 2 2.77 -13.57 20.25
N ILE A 3 2.48 -13.07 19.04
CA ILE A 3 1.22 -13.36 18.33
C ILE A 3 1.47 -14.59 17.48
N ASP A 4 0.64 -15.61 17.64
CA ASP A 4 0.58 -16.71 16.69
C ASP A 4 -0.24 -16.28 15.45
N TRP A 5 0.46 -15.84 14.43
CA TRP A 5 -0.17 -15.39 13.19
C TRP A 5 -0.96 -16.49 12.48
N GLN A 6 -0.66 -17.78 12.74
CA GLN A 6 -1.38 -18.90 12.11
C GLN A 6 -2.85 -18.96 12.56
N GLU A 7 -3.15 -18.53 13.78
CA GLU A 7 -4.53 -18.49 14.29
C GLU A 7 -5.40 -17.45 13.57
N HIS A 8 -4.76 -16.47 12.91
CA HIS A 8 -5.42 -15.37 12.21
C HIS A 8 -5.38 -15.49 10.70
N LEU A 9 -4.63 -16.46 10.16
CA LEU A 9 -4.58 -16.75 8.73
C LEU A 9 -5.90 -17.36 8.25
N ARG A 10 -6.44 -16.80 7.17
CA ARG A 10 -7.64 -17.32 6.51
C ARG A 10 -7.44 -17.39 5.01
N TRP A 11 -8.09 -18.36 4.42
CA TRP A 11 -8.20 -18.50 2.98
C TRP A 11 -9.64 -18.20 2.58
N VAL A 12 -9.82 -17.23 1.69
CA VAL A 12 -11.13 -16.79 1.18
C VAL A 12 -11.14 -17.00 -0.31
N ARG A 13 -12.26 -17.46 -0.85
CA ARG A 13 -12.40 -17.64 -2.29
C ARG A 13 -12.88 -16.34 -2.92
N VAL A 14 -12.07 -15.77 -3.78
CA VAL A 14 -12.29 -14.50 -4.47
C VAL A 14 -11.95 -14.70 -5.94
N GLN A 15 -12.84 -14.32 -6.85
CA GLN A 15 -12.67 -14.51 -8.31
C GLN A 15 -12.29 -15.97 -8.68
N ASP A 16 -12.97 -16.93 -8.03
CA ASP A 16 -12.71 -18.36 -8.15
C ASP A 16 -11.28 -18.80 -7.79
N ARG A 17 -10.51 -18.00 -7.07
CA ARG A 17 -9.16 -18.27 -6.59
C ARG A 17 -9.03 -18.10 -5.08
N TRP A 18 -8.08 -18.80 -4.49
CA TRP A 18 -7.81 -18.68 -3.06
C TRP A 18 -6.95 -17.45 -2.77
N MET A 19 -7.50 -16.58 -1.96
CA MET A 19 -6.85 -15.38 -1.44
C MET A 19 -6.49 -15.60 0.03
N ASN A 20 -5.21 -15.38 0.37
CA ASN A 20 -4.71 -15.48 1.74
C ASN A 20 -4.83 -14.12 2.44
N ILE A 21 -5.36 -14.13 3.65
CA ILE A 21 -5.53 -12.92 4.45
C ILE A 21 -5.16 -13.17 5.91
N ILE A 22 -4.85 -12.10 6.65
CA ILE A 22 -4.99 -12.03 8.11
C ILE A 22 -6.36 -11.42 8.40
N ASP A 23 -7.09 -12.01 9.33
CA ASP A 23 -8.36 -11.49 9.86
C ASP A 23 -8.33 -11.58 11.38
N MET A 24 -8.25 -10.46 12.07
CA MET A 24 -8.12 -10.41 13.53
C MET A 24 -8.83 -9.21 14.14
N GLY A 25 -9.14 -9.31 15.44
CA GLY A 25 -9.87 -8.26 16.14
C GLY A 25 -11.38 -8.30 15.88
N SER A 26 -12.06 -7.24 16.26
CA SER A 26 -13.52 -7.09 16.07
C SER A 26 -13.90 -5.61 16.08
N GLY A 27 -15.07 -5.27 15.53
CA GLY A 27 -15.53 -3.89 15.41
C GLY A 27 -15.52 -3.42 13.95
N GLU A 28 -15.39 -2.11 13.72
CA GLU A 28 -15.41 -1.51 12.38
C GLU A 28 -14.24 -2.04 11.54
N PRO A 29 -14.51 -2.49 10.29
CA PRO A 29 -13.49 -3.11 9.46
C PRO A 29 -12.44 -2.10 8.95
N VAL A 30 -11.16 -2.50 9.05
CA VAL A 30 -10.04 -1.79 8.43
C VAL A 30 -9.30 -2.78 7.53
N ILE A 31 -9.22 -2.50 6.24
CA ILE A 31 -8.54 -3.34 5.24
C ILE A 31 -7.21 -2.71 4.86
N PHE A 32 -6.14 -3.48 5.03
CA PHE A 32 -4.77 -3.10 4.69
C PHE A 32 -4.34 -3.75 3.37
N ILE A 33 -3.97 -2.93 2.39
CA ILE A 33 -3.60 -3.35 1.04
C ILE A 33 -2.12 -3.02 0.79
N HIS A 34 -1.30 -4.05 0.53
CA HIS A 34 0.14 -3.89 0.31
C HIS A 34 0.49 -3.31 -1.08
N GLY A 35 1.72 -2.84 -1.22
CA GLY A 35 2.28 -2.37 -2.48
C GLY A 35 2.76 -3.48 -3.41
N LEU A 36 3.27 -3.09 -4.57
CA LEU A 36 3.94 -4.01 -5.50
C LEU A 36 5.07 -4.75 -4.79
N SER A 37 5.20 -6.04 -5.01
CA SER A 37 6.13 -6.94 -4.28
C SER A 37 5.84 -7.12 -2.80
N GLY A 38 4.71 -6.65 -2.29
CA GLY A 38 4.34 -6.76 -0.89
C GLY A 38 3.55 -8.04 -0.59
N CYS A 39 3.16 -8.12 0.65
CA CYS A 39 2.30 -9.15 1.24
C CYS A 39 1.69 -8.60 2.54
N TRP A 40 0.76 -9.32 3.18
CA TRP A 40 0.13 -8.88 4.42
C TRP A 40 1.15 -8.52 5.52
N GLN A 41 2.35 -9.15 5.53
CA GLN A 41 3.41 -8.87 6.50
C GLN A 41 3.96 -7.44 6.43
N ASN A 42 3.64 -6.69 5.39
CA ASN A 42 3.98 -5.25 5.34
C ASN A 42 3.34 -4.45 6.48
N TRP A 43 2.30 -5.00 7.12
CA TRP A 43 1.48 -4.37 8.13
C TRP A 43 1.70 -4.93 9.56
N LEU A 44 2.78 -5.69 9.79
CA LEU A 44 3.08 -6.31 11.09
C LEU A 44 3.09 -5.32 12.27
N GLU A 45 3.52 -4.07 12.03
CA GLU A 45 3.57 -3.01 13.04
C GLU A 45 2.21 -2.34 13.28
N GLN A 46 1.23 -2.56 12.40
CA GLN A 46 -0.10 -1.98 12.45
C GLN A 46 -1.13 -2.95 13.03
N LEU A 47 -1.12 -4.19 12.55
CA LEU A 47 -2.17 -5.17 12.84
C LEU A 47 -2.45 -5.35 14.33
N PRO A 48 -1.44 -5.56 15.21
CA PRO A 48 -1.71 -5.79 16.63
C PRO A 48 -2.29 -4.58 17.36
N LEU A 49 -2.00 -3.38 16.85
CA LEU A 49 -2.50 -2.15 17.45
C LEU A 49 -3.95 -1.91 17.06
N PHE A 50 -4.25 -1.96 15.77
CA PHE A 50 -5.58 -1.69 15.25
C PHE A 50 -6.58 -2.79 15.63
N ALA A 51 -6.13 -4.05 15.76
CA ALA A 51 -6.98 -5.15 16.19
C ALA A 51 -7.53 -5.05 17.63
N ARG A 52 -7.08 -4.07 18.41
CA ARG A 52 -7.63 -3.81 19.76
C ARG A 52 -9.05 -3.24 19.71
N ASP A 53 -9.33 -2.44 18.68
CA ASP A 53 -10.55 -1.65 18.58
C ASP A 53 -11.27 -1.84 17.23
N HIS A 54 -10.65 -2.54 16.27
CA HIS A 54 -11.16 -2.75 14.92
C HIS A 54 -11.06 -4.23 14.51
N ARG A 55 -11.90 -4.65 13.58
CA ARG A 55 -11.64 -5.86 12.80
C ARG A 55 -10.65 -5.51 11.71
N VAL A 56 -9.44 -6.05 11.76
CA VAL A 56 -8.38 -5.77 10.79
C VAL A 56 -8.20 -6.92 9.82
N ILE A 57 -8.20 -6.59 8.53
CA ILE A 57 -7.96 -7.51 7.44
C ILE A 57 -6.71 -7.03 6.69
N ALA A 58 -5.67 -7.86 6.61
CA ALA A 58 -4.54 -7.58 5.74
C ALA A 58 -4.45 -8.65 4.66
N VAL A 59 -4.40 -8.21 3.41
CA VAL A 59 -4.54 -9.09 2.27
C VAL A 59 -3.19 -9.45 1.65
N ASP A 60 -3.09 -10.63 1.08
CA ASP A 60 -2.19 -10.93 -0.02
C ASP A 60 -2.99 -10.76 -1.32
N LEU A 61 -2.69 -9.77 -2.14
CA LEU A 61 -3.38 -9.55 -3.41
C LEU A 61 -3.22 -10.77 -4.34
N PRO A 62 -4.16 -11.03 -5.25
CA PRO A 62 -4.02 -12.09 -6.26
C PRO A 62 -2.67 -12.02 -6.99
N GLY A 63 -1.94 -13.14 -7.00
CA GLY A 63 -0.59 -13.23 -7.57
C GLY A 63 0.56 -12.78 -6.65
N PHE A 64 0.26 -12.39 -5.40
CA PHE A 64 1.24 -11.99 -4.37
C PHE A 64 1.11 -12.83 -3.10
N GLY A 65 2.10 -12.68 -2.20
CA GLY A 65 2.10 -13.41 -0.93
C GLY A 65 1.92 -14.92 -1.11
N GLN A 66 0.89 -15.45 -0.52
CA GLN A 66 0.46 -16.85 -0.68
C GLN A 66 -0.80 -16.99 -1.54
N SER A 67 -1.43 -15.88 -1.96
CA SER A 67 -2.60 -15.90 -2.82
C SER A 67 -2.31 -16.48 -4.20
N GLU A 68 -3.29 -17.16 -4.77
CA GLU A 68 -3.20 -17.73 -6.12
C GLU A 68 -3.15 -16.63 -7.20
N MET A 69 -2.62 -16.97 -8.37
CA MET A 69 -2.72 -16.11 -9.56
C MET A 69 -4.17 -16.04 -10.03
N PRO A 70 -4.67 -14.86 -10.42
CA PRO A 70 -5.98 -14.75 -11.04
C PRO A 70 -5.99 -15.43 -12.41
N GLU A 71 -7.16 -15.84 -12.89
CA GLU A 71 -7.32 -16.34 -14.27
C GLU A 71 -7.38 -15.20 -15.28
N GLN A 72 -7.94 -14.09 -14.84
CA GLN A 72 -8.10 -12.89 -15.66
C GLN A 72 -6.77 -12.14 -15.79
N GLU A 73 -6.66 -11.31 -16.81
CA GLU A 73 -5.54 -10.38 -16.95
C GLU A 73 -5.51 -9.39 -15.77
N ILE A 74 -4.38 -9.29 -15.09
CA ILE A 74 -4.19 -8.38 -13.96
C ILE A 74 -4.38 -6.93 -14.42
N SER A 75 -5.27 -6.21 -13.73
CA SER A 75 -5.51 -4.78 -13.88
C SER A 75 -5.76 -4.14 -12.51
N ILE A 76 -5.68 -2.82 -12.42
CA ILE A 76 -6.01 -2.10 -11.18
C ILE A 76 -7.50 -2.27 -10.84
N SER A 77 -8.36 -2.27 -11.86
CA SER A 77 -9.80 -2.56 -11.70
C SER A 77 -10.03 -3.97 -11.14
N LEU A 78 -9.37 -4.99 -11.70
CA LEU A 78 -9.47 -6.37 -11.21
C LEU A 78 -9.11 -6.47 -9.72
N TYR A 79 -8.08 -5.76 -9.27
CA TYR A 79 -7.71 -5.76 -7.86
C TYR A 79 -8.74 -5.04 -6.99
N ALA A 80 -9.32 -3.93 -7.47
CA ALA A 80 -10.40 -3.25 -6.75
C ALA A 80 -11.63 -4.16 -6.61
N ASP A 81 -12.02 -4.83 -7.70
CA ASP A 81 -13.11 -5.81 -7.70
C ASP A 81 -12.81 -7.01 -6.78
N ALA A 82 -11.55 -7.46 -6.73
CA ALA A 82 -11.16 -8.55 -5.82
C ALA A 82 -11.28 -8.14 -4.34
N VAL A 83 -10.98 -6.88 -4.01
CA VAL A 83 -11.17 -6.38 -2.64
C VAL A 83 -12.66 -6.23 -2.32
N ASP A 84 -13.49 -5.77 -3.26
CA ASP A 84 -14.94 -5.70 -3.07
C ASP A 84 -15.56 -7.08 -2.87
N GLU A 85 -15.20 -8.07 -3.70
CA GLU A 85 -15.67 -9.44 -3.55
C GLU A 85 -15.18 -10.07 -2.22
N LEU A 86 -13.94 -9.80 -1.81
CA LEU A 86 -13.45 -10.20 -0.49
C LEU A 86 -14.32 -9.63 0.62
N MET A 87 -14.72 -8.36 0.52
CA MET A 87 -15.63 -7.74 1.50
C MET A 87 -16.98 -8.44 1.54
N GLN A 88 -17.53 -8.83 0.37
CA GLN A 88 -18.78 -9.59 0.28
C GLN A 88 -18.65 -10.96 0.95
N GLU A 89 -17.59 -11.71 0.67
CA GLU A 89 -17.33 -13.04 1.26
C GLU A 89 -17.08 -12.99 2.79
N LEU A 90 -16.72 -11.84 3.32
CA LEU A 90 -16.49 -11.61 4.75
C LEU A 90 -17.67 -10.93 5.46
N ASP A 91 -18.82 -10.75 4.77
CA ASP A 91 -20.01 -10.02 5.26
C ASP A 91 -19.67 -8.59 5.71
N ILE A 92 -18.79 -7.90 4.98
CA ILE A 92 -18.40 -6.52 5.23
C ILE A 92 -19.15 -5.60 4.25
N GLU A 93 -20.05 -4.78 4.76
CA GLU A 93 -20.78 -3.81 3.94
C GLU A 93 -19.91 -2.62 3.58
N THR A 94 -19.25 -2.01 4.56
CA THR A 94 -18.34 -0.88 4.38
C THR A 94 -17.03 -1.11 5.14
N ALA A 95 -15.93 -0.53 4.68
CA ALA A 95 -14.64 -0.61 5.36
C ALA A 95 -13.83 0.70 5.25
N ARG A 96 -12.90 0.85 6.17
CA ARG A 96 -11.81 1.84 6.08
C ARG A 96 -10.65 1.19 5.37
N ILE A 97 -10.14 1.84 4.31
CA ILE A 97 -9.11 1.29 3.44
C ILE A 97 -7.77 1.98 3.70
N VAL A 98 -6.73 1.20 3.93
CA VAL A 98 -5.36 1.69 4.11
C VAL A 98 -4.47 1.00 3.08
N GLY A 99 -3.97 1.74 2.09
CA GLY A 99 -3.20 1.18 0.99
C GLY A 99 -1.84 1.84 0.81
N ASN A 100 -0.78 1.04 0.66
CA ASN A 100 0.57 1.53 0.36
C ASN A 100 0.91 1.34 -1.12
N SER A 101 1.45 2.37 -1.77
CA SER A 101 1.96 2.32 -3.14
C SER A 101 0.90 1.82 -4.14
N MET A 102 1.08 0.65 -4.76
CA MET A 102 0.06 -0.02 -5.56
C MET A 102 -1.23 -0.26 -4.77
N GLY A 103 -1.14 -0.61 -3.49
CA GLY A 103 -2.32 -0.76 -2.61
C GLY A 103 -3.09 0.53 -2.42
N GLY A 104 -2.40 1.67 -2.36
CA GLY A 104 -3.04 3.00 -2.35
C GLY A 104 -3.74 3.30 -3.68
N PHE A 105 -3.14 2.91 -4.80
CA PHE A 105 -3.76 3.01 -6.13
C PHE A 105 -5.03 2.16 -6.22
N ILE A 106 -4.98 0.92 -5.74
CA ILE A 106 -6.13 0.01 -5.68
C ILE A 106 -7.22 0.56 -4.74
N GLY A 107 -6.85 1.08 -3.57
CA GLY A 107 -7.79 1.71 -2.65
C GLY A 107 -8.49 2.94 -3.24
N ALA A 108 -7.77 3.76 -4.00
CA ALA A 108 -8.35 4.88 -4.74
C ALA A 108 -9.33 4.40 -5.82
N GLU A 109 -8.97 3.34 -6.55
CA GLU A 109 -9.85 2.76 -7.57
C GLU A 109 -11.10 2.12 -6.95
N LEU A 110 -10.95 1.42 -5.82
CA LEU A 110 -12.09 0.88 -5.07
C LEU A 110 -13.06 2.00 -4.66
N ALA A 111 -12.54 3.11 -4.12
CA ALA A 111 -13.36 4.26 -3.73
C ALA A 111 -14.04 4.96 -4.93
N ILE A 112 -13.50 4.82 -6.14
CA ILE A 112 -14.09 5.35 -7.37
C ILE A 112 -15.15 4.43 -7.95
N GLN A 113 -14.91 3.11 -7.96
CA GLN A 113 -15.80 2.12 -8.55
C GLN A 113 -16.93 1.72 -7.61
N HIS A 114 -16.64 1.63 -6.31
CA HIS A 114 -17.56 1.16 -5.26
C HIS A 114 -17.59 2.19 -4.10
N PRO A 115 -18.03 3.44 -4.35
CA PRO A 115 -17.97 4.52 -3.35
C PRO A 115 -18.76 4.19 -2.07
N GLU A 116 -19.80 3.36 -2.15
CA GLU A 116 -20.58 2.87 -1.01
C GLU A 116 -19.81 1.90 -0.11
N ARG A 117 -18.71 1.34 -0.59
CA ARG A 117 -17.89 0.36 0.15
C ARG A 117 -16.81 1.00 1.01
N VAL A 118 -16.41 2.24 0.71
CA VAL A 118 -15.26 2.90 1.35
C VAL A 118 -15.72 4.04 2.24
N GLU A 119 -15.66 3.82 3.56
CA GLU A 119 -15.99 4.83 4.55
C GLU A 119 -14.89 5.91 4.66
N ARG A 120 -13.64 5.49 4.69
CA ARG A 120 -12.44 6.35 4.75
C ARG A 120 -11.30 5.71 3.96
N LEU A 121 -10.47 6.57 3.38
CA LEU A 121 -9.32 6.13 2.58
C LEU A 121 -8.02 6.71 3.12
N VAL A 122 -7.00 5.85 3.29
CA VAL A 122 -5.63 6.27 3.62
C VAL A 122 -4.70 5.87 2.49
N LEU A 123 -4.12 6.87 1.83
CA LEU A 123 -3.18 6.72 0.73
C LEU A 123 -1.75 6.87 1.24
N VAL A 124 -1.00 5.77 1.33
CA VAL A 124 0.37 5.76 1.83
C VAL A 124 1.33 5.68 0.64
N ALA A 125 1.97 6.80 0.30
CA ALA A 125 2.88 6.88 -0.85
C ALA A 125 2.26 6.25 -2.12
N ALA A 126 0.99 6.58 -2.40
CA ALA A 126 0.18 5.92 -3.41
C ALA A 126 0.76 6.11 -4.83
N ALA A 127 0.84 5.03 -5.58
CA ALA A 127 1.20 5.07 -6.99
C ALA A 127 0.04 5.58 -7.86
N GLY A 128 0.30 5.76 -9.17
CA GLY A 128 -0.73 6.07 -10.16
C GLY A 128 -0.49 7.36 -10.93
N LEU A 129 0.09 8.41 -10.31
CA LEU A 129 0.28 9.71 -10.97
C LEU A 129 1.61 9.81 -11.74
N SER A 130 2.74 9.59 -11.08
CA SER A 130 4.05 9.67 -11.72
C SER A 130 4.31 8.55 -12.71
N ILE A 131 3.72 7.38 -12.50
CA ILE A 131 3.80 6.24 -13.44
C ILE A 131 3.08 6.56 -14.74
N GLU A 132 1.97 7.28 -14.71
CA GLU A 132 1.25 7.72 -15.90
C GLU A 132 2.12 8.62 -16.82
N SER A 133 2.98 9.45 -16.23
CA SER A 133 3.91 10.29 -16.99
C SER A 133 4.92 9.48 -17.81
N ILE A 134 5.22 8.25 -17.42
CA ILE A 134 6.10 7.34 -18.16
C ILE A 134 5.48 6.97 -19.50
N ARG A 135 4.15 6.86 -19.56
CA ARG A 135 3.41 6.52 -20.78
C ARG A 135 3.26 7.69 -21.73
N THR A 136 3.01 8.90 -21.21
CA THR A 136 2.62 10.07 -22.01
C THR A 136 3.80 10.85 -22.55
N ASP A 137 4.97 10.81 -21.91
CA ASP A 137 6.12 11.64 -22.28
C ASP A 137 7.09 10.94 -23.24
N ARG A 138 6.69 10.85 -24.51
CA ARG A 138 7.53 10.30 -25.60
C ARG A 138 8.88 11.04 -25.79
N LYS A 139 9.04 12.24 -25.26
CA LYS A 139 10.23 13.11 -25.49
C LYS A 139 11.30 13.03 -24.40
N LYS A 140 10.97 12.57 -23.19
CA LYS A 140 11.97 12.30 -22.13
C LYS A 140 12.55 10.87 -22.20
N GLY A 141 12.33 10.23 -23.27
CA GLY A 141 12.28 8.84 -23.68
C GLY A 141 13.48 7.96 -23.34
N LEU A 142 14.74 8.38 -23.46
CA LEU A 142 15.85 7.41 -23.38
C LEU A 142 16.42 7.25 -21.96
N ARG A 143 16.53 8.32 -21.21
CA ARG A 143 17.09 8.30 -19.84
C ARG A 143 16.11 7.68 -18.84
N HIS A 144 14.85 8.08 -18.90
CA HIS A 144 13.78 7.49 -18.06
C HIS A 144 13.49 6.02 -18.41
N ARG A 145 13.61 5.64 -19.70
CA ARG A 145 13.52 4.23 -20.10
C ARG A 145 14.65 3.39 -19.51
N ALA A 146 15.86 3.90 -19.48
CA ALA A 146 17.00 3.19 -18.91
C ALA A 146 16.87 3.07 -17.38
N GLU A 147 16.46 4.11 -16.68
CA GLU A 147 16.21 4.10 -15.23
C GLU A 147 15.09 3.13 -14.88
N ASN A 148 14.02 3.10 -15.66
CA ASN A 148 12.91 2.17 -15.48
C ASN A 148 13.30 0.73 -15.80
N ILE A 149 14.04 0.47 -16.90
CA ILE A 149 14.55 -0.87 -17.23
C ILE A 149 15.45 -1.40 -16.10
N VAL A 150 16.27 -0.56 -15.51
CA VAL A 150 17.11 -0.94 -14.36
C VAL A 150 16.24 -1.25 -13.14
N PHE A 151 15.24 -0.44 -12.85
CA PHE A 151 14.28 -0.66 -11.77
C PHE A 151 13.48 -1.96 -11.96
N PHE A 152 12.96 -2.16 -13.18
CA PHE A 152 12.25 -3.40 -13.56
C PHE A 152 13.15 -4.63 -13.46
N SER A 153 14.40 -4.50 -13.93
CA SER A 153 15.35 -5.61 -13.89
C SER A 153 15.78 -5.95 -12.47
N LEU A 154 16.00 -4.95 -11.62
CA LEU A 154 16.33 -5.16 -10.20
C LEU A 154 15.15 -5.76 -9.43
N GLY A 155 13.92 -5.28 -9.66
CA GLY A 155 12.71 -5.87 -9.11
C GLY A 155 12.55 -7.33 -9.54
N HIS A 156 12.74 -7.62 -10.82
CA HIS A 156 12.62 -8.97 -11.36
C HIS A 156 13.74 -9.91 -10.85
N ILE A 157 14.97 -9.42 -10.68
CA ILE A 157 16.09 -10.19 -10.08
C ILE A 157 15.83 -10.41 -8.58
N ALA A 158 15.40 -9.39 -7.86
CA ALA A 158 15.01 -9.51 -6.45
C ALA A 158 13.89 -10.54 -6.30
N SER A 159 12.93 -10.50 -7.20
CA SER A 159 11.74 -11.35 -7.21
C SER A 159 12.05 -12.85 -7.38
N ARG A 160 13.12 -13.21 -8.02
CA ARG A 160 13.46 -14.62 -8.31
C ARG A 160 14.43 -15.25 -7.33
N SER A 161 15.04 -14.48 -6.44
CA SER A 161 16.12 -14.98 -5.61
C SER A 161 15.78 -14.95 -4.11
N HIS A 162 15.12 -15.99 -3.63
CA HIS A 162 14.98 -16.26 -2.18
C HIS A 162 16.34 -16.18 -1.46
N GLN A 163 17.43 -16.57 -2.15
CA GLN A 163 18.79 -16.48 -1.62
C GLN A 163 19.28 -15.02 -1.45
N VAL A 164 18.76 -14.07 -2.22
CA VAL A 164 19.09 -12.64 -2.08
C VAL A 164 18.51 -12.08 -0.79
N ALA A 165 17.27 -12.47 -0.46
CA ALA A 165 16.59 -12.07 0.77
C ALA A 165 17.36 -12.50 2.04
N LEU A 166 18.02 -13.65 1.98
CA LEU A 166 18.78 -14.21 3.09
C LEU A 166 20.18 -13.57 3.26
N ARG A 167 20.68 -12.80 2.28
CA ARG A 167 21.98 -12.16 2.32
C ARG A 167 21.85 -10.73 2.86
N PRO A 168 22.35 -10.40 4.08
CA PRO A 168 22.11 -9.10 4.72
C PRO A 168 22.54 -7.89 3.89
N ARG A 169 23.67 -7.95 3.17
CA ARG A 169 24.15 -6.85 2.33
C ARG A 169 23.26 -6.59 1.11
N LEU A 170 22.79 -7.65 0.44
CA LEU A 170 21.91 -7.53 -0.73
C LEU A 170 20.51 -7.09 -0.30
N ARG A 171 20.01 -7.65 0.80
CA ARG A 171 18.76 -7.20 1.41
C ARG A 171 18.79 -5.72 1.75
N HIS A 172 19.87 -5.25 2.39
CA HIS A 172 20.07 -3.83 2.70
C HIS A 172 20.04 -2.96 1.44
N ALA A 173 20.78 -3.35 0.39
CA ALA A 173 20.81 -2.61 -0.86
C ALA A 173 19.43 -2.50 -1.54
N LEU A 174 18.62 -3.57 -1.50
CA LEU A 174 17.24 -3.55 -2.02
C LEU A 174 16.33 -2.65 -1.18
N LEU A 175 16.46 -2.71 0.15
CA LEU A 175 15.65 -1.89 1.04
C LEU A 175 15.98 -0.40 0.96
N MET A 176 17.18 -0.01 0.51
CA MET A 176 17.50 1.39 0.21
C MET A 176 16.64 2.00 -0.89
N LEU A 177 15.97 1.19 -1.70
CA LEU A 177 15.02 1.67 -2.71
C LEU A 177 13.68 2.08 -2.09
N VAL A 178 13.30 1.47 -0.96
CA VAL A 178 11.97 1.68 -0.35
C VAL A 178 12.03 2.42 0.98
N ALA A 179 13.16 2.41 1.69
CA ALA A 179 13.33 3.02 3.00
C ALA A 179 14.50 4.02 2.99
N ALA A 180 14.32 5.17 3.65
CA ALA A 180 15.40 6.14 3.85
C ALA A 180 16.49 5.59 4.80
N HIS A 181 16.08 4.80 5.79
CA HIS A 181 16.96 4.23 6.80
C HIS A 181 16.76 2.72 6.98
N PRO A 182 17.08 1.88 5.98
CA PRO A 182 16.83 0.44 6.05
C PRO A 182 17.55 -0.27 7.21
N GLN A 183 18.63 0.30 7.72
CA GLN A 183 19.35 -0.22 8.88
C GLN A 183 18.58 -0.09 10.20
N LYS A 184 17.55 0.77 10.25
CA LYS A 184 16.69 0.95 11.43
C LYS A 184 15.50 0.00 11.43
N LEU A 185 15.22 -0.65 10.30
CA LEU A 185 14.11 -1.62 10.22
C LEU A 185 14.44 -2.88 11.01
N PRO A 186 13.50 -3.41 11.80
CA PRO A 186 13.68 -4.70 12.47
C PRO A 186 14.05 -5.80 11.47
N GLY A 187 15.07 -6.62 11.82
CA GLY A 187 15.58 -7.65 10.91
C GLY A 187 14.52 -8.61 10.37
N PRO A 188 13.57 -9.12 11.18
CA PRO A 188 12.46 -9.95 10.70
C PRO A 188 11.57 -9.22 9.70
N LEU A 189 11.17 -7.98 9.98
CA LEU A 189 10.35 -7.15 9.08
C LEU A 189 11.05 -6.89 7.74
N ALA A 190 12.34 -6.52 7.81
CA ALA A 190 13.19 -6.33 6.65
C ALA A 190 13.33 -7.60 5.79
N ALA A 191 13.39 -8.78 6.42
CA ALA A 191 13.45 -10.05 5.72
C ALA A 191 12.12 -10.37 5.04
N GLN A 192 11.00 -10.17 5.71
CA GLN A 192 9.66 -10.39 5.14
C GLN A 192 9.42 -9.49 3.93
N GLN A 193 9.83 -8.23 4.00
CA GLN A 193 9.69 -7.28 2.89
C GLN A 193 10.39 -7.79 1.61
N VAL A 194 11.58 -8.35 1.74
CA VAL A 194 12.33 -8.89 0.59
C VAL A 194 11.83 -10.27 0.17
N LEU A 195 11.37 -11.11 1.11
CA LEU A 195 10.76 -12.42 0.79
C LEU A 195 9.40 -12.28 0.10
N GLY A 196 8.66 -11.22 0.39
CA GLY A 196 7.42 -10.88 -0.30
C GLY A 196 7.63 -10.49 -1.76
N SER A 197 8.85 -10.03 -2.10
CA SER A 197 9.21 -9.67 -3.47
C SER A 197 9.24 -10.92 -4.37
N GLY A 198 8.78 -10.79 -5.60
CA GLY A 198 8.99 -11.82 -6.61
C GLY A 198 7.93 -12.85 -6.78
N LYS A 199 6.77 -12.48 -6.58
CA LYS A 199 5.61 -13.33 -6.85
C LYS A 199 5.23 -13.30 -8.34
N PRO A 200 4.50 -14.31 -8.82
CA PRO A 200 4.15 -14.43 -10.23
C PRO A 200 3.49 -13.18 -10.82
N GLY A 201 2.61 -12.51 -10.05
CA GLY A 201 1.87 -11.32 -10.47
C GLY A 201 2.68 -10.04 -10.63
N PHE A 202 3.98 -10.02 -10.27
CA PHE A 202 4.77 -8.78 -10.24
C PHE A 202 4.82 -8.02 -11.57
N CYS A 203 5.17 -8.71 -12.66
CA CYS A 203 5.33 -8.07 -13.96
C CYS A 203 3.99 -7.56 -14.50
N ASP A 204 2.95 -8.37 -14.38
CA ASP A 204 1.62 -8.06 -14.87
C ASP A 204 0.99 -6.90 -14.09
N ALA A 205 1.16 -6.88 -12.77
CA ALA A 205 0.69 -5.80 -11.92
C ALA A 205 1.41 -4.47 -12.21
N LEU A 206 2.71 -4.54 -12.45
CA LEU A 206 3.48 -3.36 -12.82
C LEU A 206 3.05 -2.79 -14.17
N GLU A 207 2.81 -3.66 -15.17
CA GLU A 207 2.27 -3.26 -16.46
C GLU A 207 0.87 -2.66 -16.33
N ALA A 208 0.02 -3.27 -15.50
CA ALA A 208 -1.31 -2.74 -15.18
C ALA A 208 -1.25 -1.33 -14.58
N MET A 209 -0.34 -1.11 -13.60
CA MET A 209 -0.13 0.22 -13.01
C MET A 209 0.30 1.27 -14.06
N CYS A 210 1.17 0.89 -15.01
CA CYS A 210 1.65 1.80 -16.06
C CYS A 210 0.55 2.18 -17.07
N ARG A 211 -0.45 1.31 -17.27
CA ARG A 211 -1.50 1.50 -18.29
C ARG A 211 -2.74 2.20 -17.76
N TYR A 212 -2.99 2.15 -16.46
CA TYR A 212 -4.24 2.59 -15.87
C TYR A 212 -4.28 4.11 -15.62
N PRO A 213 -5.24 4.85 -16.19
CA PRO A 213 -5.39 6.29 -15.98
C PRO A 213 -6.10 6.56 -14.65
N LEU A 214 -5.42 7.18 -13.68
CA LEU A 214 -5.99 7.52 -12.38
C LEU A 214 -6.34 9.00 -12.25
N ARG A 215 -5.46 9.89 -12.75
CA ARG A 215 -5.49 11.33 -12.49
C ARG A 215 -6.87 11.97 -12.70
N ASP A 216 -7.46 11.76 -13.87
CA ASP A 216 -8.72 12.40 -14.28
C ASP A 216 -9.95 11.78 -13.58
N ARG A 217 -9.74 10.87 -12.66
CA ARG A 217 -10.79 10.15 -11.93
C ARG A 217 -10.78 10.41 -10.43
N LEU A 218 -9.70 11.02 -9.89
CA LEU A 218 -9.52 11.27 -8.45
C LEU A 218 -10.60 12.16 -7.85
N GLU A 219 -11.18 13.07 -8.63
CA GLU A 219 -12.31 13.92 -8.21
C GLU A 219 -13.58 13.14 -7.84
N LYS A 220 -13.67 11.86 -8.26
CA LYS A 220 -14.80 10.97 -7.96
C LYS A 220 -14.70 10.31 -6.59
N ILE A 221 -13.57 10.43 -5.91
CA ILE A 221 -13.40 9.90 -4.54
C ILE A 221 -14.23 10.79 -3.59
N GLY A 222 -15.33 10.22 -3.09
CA GLY A 222 -16.29 10.93 -2.24
C GLY A 222 -16.06 10.79 -0.74
N CYS A 223 -15.23 9.84 -0.31
CA CYS A 223 -14.95 9.60 1.10
C CYS A 223 -13.80 10.48 1.62
N PRO A 224 -13.77 10.79 2.94
CA PRO A 224 -12.65 11.45 3.57
C PRO A 224 -11.35 10.68 3.30
N THR A 225 -10.30 11.39 2.89
CA THR A 225 -9.02 10.78 2.47
C THR A 225 -7.83 11.39 3.19
N LEU A 226 -6.99 10.54 3.80
CA LEU A 226 -5.71 10.92 4.37
C LEU A 226 -4.57 10.48 3.44
N ILE A 227 -3.69 11.41 3.12
CA ILE A 227 -2.54 11.19 2.23
C ILE A 227 -1.27 11.25 3.08
N LEU A 228 -0.53 10.14 3.17
CA LEU A 228 0.70 10.03 3.94
C LEU A 228 1.90 9.79 3.03
N TRP A 229 2.99 10.55 3.23
CA TRP A 229 4.17 10.43 2.37
C TRP A 229 5.46 10.70 3.12
N GLY A 230 6.55 10.02 2.72
CA GLY A 230 7.90 10.35 3.15
C GLY A 230 8.55 11.39 2.23
N ASP A 231 9.29 12.35 2.78
CA ASP A 231 10.00 13.39 2.00
C ASP A 231 11.22 12.85 1.24
N LYS A 232 11.70 11.64 1.61
CA LYS A 232 12.81 10.92 0.98
C LYS A 232 12.35 9.77 0.09
N ASP A 233 11.08 9.72 -0.27
CA ASP A 233 10.58 8.70 -1.19
C ASP A 233 11.20 8.87 -2.58
N ILE A 234 12.01 7.88 -2.98
CA ILE A 234 12.68 7.86 -4.30
C ILE A 234 11.92 7.05 -5.34
N LEU A 235 10.91 6.27 -4.92
CA LEU A 235 10.09 5.45 -5.82
C LEU A 235 8.91 6.24 -6.38
N VAL A 236 8.14 6.85 -5.48
CA VAL A 236 7.00 7.69 -5.87
C VAL A 236 7.25 9.10 -5.33
N PRO A 237 7.48 10.07 -6.21
CA PRO A 237 7.89 11.41 -5.79
C PRO A 237 6.88 12.07 -4.85
N VAL A 238 7.36 12.66 -3.75
CA VAL A 238 6.53 13.33 -2.74
C VAL A 238 5.63 14.45 -3.30
N LYS A 239 5.99 15.02 -4.47
CA LYS A 239 5.15 15.99 -5.19
C LYS A 239 3.77 15.43 -5.57
N ASP A 240 3.66 14.11 -5.73
CA ASP A 240 2.39 13.44 -6.06
C ASP A 240 1.39 13.57 -4.91
N ALA A 241 1.85 13.65 -3.65
CA ALA A 241 0.99 13.89 -2.50
C ALA A 241 0.21 15.22 -2.61
N ALA A 242 0.84 16.27 -3.15
CA ALA A 242 0.17 17.55 -3.38
C ALA A 242 -0.87 17.46 -4.51
N ILE A 243 -0.61 16.65 -5.51
CA ILE A 243 -1.55 16.44 -6.63
C ILE A 243 -2.76 15.61 -6.15
N PHE A 244 -2.53 14.58 -5.34
CA PHE A 244 -3.64 13.83 -4.72
C PHE A 244 -4.52 14.75 -3.87
N GLU A 245 -3.91 15.62 -3.04
CA GLU A 245 -4.65 16.56 -2.19
C GLU A 245 -5.42 17.62 -3.01
N GLU A 246 -4.87 18.07 -4.13
CA GLU A 246 -5.53 19.01 -5.04
C GLU A 246 -6.75 18.41 -5.73
N LEU A 247 -6.65 17.13 -6.14
CA LEU A 247 -7.67 16.46 -6.98
C LEU A 247 -8.74 15.72 -6.17
N ILE A 248 -8.47 15.30 -4.93
CA ILE A 248 -9.45 14.61 -4.08
C ILE A 248 -10.18 15.64 -3.21
N PRO A 249 -11.52 15.80 -3.36
CA PRO A 249 -12.26 16.90 -2.75
C PRO A 249 -12.17 16.99 -1.23
N ASP A 250 -12.29 15.85 -0.52
CA ASP A 250 -12.19 15.80 0.95
C ASP A 250 -10.91 15.08 1.36
N SER A 251 -9.77 15.74 1.17
CA SER A 251 -8.48 15.16 1.50
C SER A 251 -7.59 16.09 2.30
N ARG A 252 -6.62 15.50 3.01
CA ARG A 252 -5.50 16.19 3.65
C ARG A 252 -4.26 15.35 3.59
N LYS A 253 -3.08 16.00 3.60
CA LYS A 253 -1.79 15.28 3.58
C LYS A 253 -0.96 15.52 4.82
N ILE A 254 -0.14 14.51 5.16
CA ILE A 254 0.93 14.60 6.16
C ILE A 254 2.21 14.11 5.48
N ILE A 255 3.27 14.92 5.55
CA ILE A 255 4.59 14.55 5.03
C ILE A 255 5.52 14.23 6.19
N TYR A 256 6.02 13.00 6.22
CA TYR A 256 6.99 12.54 7.22
C TYR A 256 8.39 12.93 6.79
N GLN A 257 9.06 13.70 7.66
CA GLN A 257 10.44 14.11 7.43
C GLN A 257 11.40 12.93 7.60
N ASP A 258 12.47 12.91 6.80
CA ASP A 258 13.52 11.90 6.84
C ASP A 258 12.97 10.45 6.76
N THR A 259 12.03 10.24 5.83
CA THR A 259 11.26 9.00 5.67
C THR A 259 11.12 8.65 4.20
N GLY A 260 11.27 7.37 3.87
CA GLY A 260 11.14 6.85 2.50
C GLY A 260 9.72 6.43 2.15
N HIS A 261 9.62 5.44 1.25
CA HIS A 261 8.37 4.95 0.66
C HIS A 261 7.49 4.15 1.62
N VAL A 262 8.10 3.49 2.62
CA VAL A 262 7.40 2.58 3.56
C VAL A 262 7.28 3.21 4.95
N SER A 263 6.62 4.36 5.01
CA SER A 263 6.47 5.15 6.24
C SER A 263 5.85 4.36 7.40
N MET A 264 4.95 3.42 7.12
CA MET A 264 4.33 2.53 8.11
C MET A 264 5.34 1.59 8.79
N MET A 265 6.48 1.34 8.16
CA MET A 265 7.57 0.53 8.72
C MET A 265 8.69 1.38 9.32
N GLU A 266 8.96 2.55 8.73
CA GLU A 266 10.05 3.43 9.18
C GLU A 266 9.66 4.28 10.38
N ARG A 267 8.37 4.64 10.51
CA ARG A 267 7.79 5.49 11.56
C ARG A 267 6.53 4.87 12.15
N PRO A 268 6.54 3.59 12.58
CA PRO A 268 5.31 2.87 12.92
C PRO A 268 4.49 3.55 14.00
N ALA A 269 5.10 4.06 15.06
CA ALA A 269 4.38 4.73 16.16
C ALA A 269 3.63 5.98 15.65
N ARG A 270 4.31 6.85 14.89
CA ARG A 270 3.71 8.07 14.35
C ARG A 270 2.66 7.76 13.30
N PHE A 271 2.93 6.80 12.42
CA PHE A 271 1.99 6.32 11.41
C PHE A 271 0.70 5.82 12.06
N ASN A 272 0.84 4.96 13.06
CA ASN A 272 -0.31 4.39 13.78
C ASN A 272 -1.14 5.47 14.49
N GLU A 273 -0.49 6.46 15.10
CA GLU A 273 -1.16 7.61 15.73
C GLU A 273 -1.97 8.42 14.72
N ASP A 274 -1.33 8.84 13.61
CA ASP A 274 -1.97 9.68 12.59
C ASP A 274 -3.12 8.95 11.89
N VAL A 275 -2.93 7.67 11.52
CA VAL A 275 -3.99 6.86 10.87
C VAL A 275 -5.12 6.61 11.83
N ARG A 276 -4.85 6.20 13.07
CA ARG A 276 -5.89 5.94 14.07
C ARG A 276 -6.72 7.19 14.33
N ALA A 277 -6.06 8.34 14.55
CA ALA A 277 -6.74 9.62 14.76
C ALA A 277 -7.67 9.97 13.59
N PHE A 278 -7.24 9.71 12.35
CA PHE A 278 -8.05 9.93 11.15
C PHE A 278 -9.23 8.95 11.05
N LEU A 279 -9.02 7.67 11.33
CA LEU A 279 -10.08 6.66 11.23
C LEU A 279 -11.17 6.84 12.29
N GLU A 280 -10.84 7.43 13.45
CA GLU A 280 -11.74 7.67 14.58
C GLU A 280 -12.43 9.04 14.56
N GLU A 281 -12.16 9.92 13.56
CA GLU A 281 -12.80 11.24 13.46
C GLU A 281 -14.32 11.10 13.28
N ALA A 282 -15.08 11.90 14.02
CA ALA A 282 -16.52 11.98 13.83
C ALA A 282 -16.87 12.54 12.43
N PRO A 283 -17.97 12.10 11.80
CA PRO A 283 -18.43 12.68 10.55
C PRO A 283 -18.54 14.20 10.64
N GLY A 284 -17.84 14.92 9.75
CA GLY A 284 -17.81 16.40 9.73
C GLY A 284 -16.77 17.07 10.65
N GLU A 285 -16.05 16.35 11.48
CA GLU A 285 -14.92 16.87 12.23
C GLU A 285 -13.66 16.83 11.36
N ARG A 286 -13.17 18.00 10.94
CA ARG A 286 -11.83 18.14 10.36
C ARG A 286 -10.85 18.53 11.46
N ARG A 287 -10.04 17.57 11.95
CA ARG A 287 -8.87 17.94 12.75
C ARG A 287 -7.79 18.49 11.83
N PRO A 288 -7.23 19.70 12.11
CA PRO A 288 -6.09 20.20 11.34
C PRO A 288 -4.95 19.17 11.42
N ALA A 289 -4.27 18.93 10.29
CA ALA A 289 -3.07 18.10 10.28
C ALA A 289 -2.13 18.59 11.39
N ALA A 290 -1.72 17.69 12.29
CA ALA A 290 -0.81 18.04 13.37
C ALA A 290 0.45 18.65 12.73
N GLN A 291 0.68 19.94 12.99
CA GLN A 291 1.90 20.61 12.54
C GLN A 291 3.08 19.81 13.07
N ALA A 292 4.07 19.55 12.20
CA ALA A 292 5.31 18.90 12.57
C ALA A 292 5.89 19.58 13.82
N GLY A 293 5.62 18.99 14.97
CA GLY A 293 6.17 19.44 16.24
C GLY A 293 7.68 19.33 16.16
N SER A 294 8.37 20.43 16.30
CA SER A 294 9.80 20.51 16.55
C SER A 294 10.09 19.73 17.84
N ALA A 295 10.42 18.47 17.74
CA ALA A 295 11.08 17.78 18.84
C ALA A 295 12.56 18.10 18.73
N ALA A 296 12.94 19.18 19.42
CA ALA A 296 14.30 19.33 19.94
C ALA A 296 14.46 18.36 21.12
N GLY A 297 15.56 17.58 21.14
CA GLY A 297 15.96 16.74 22.23
C GLY A 297 16.56 15.43 21.74
#